data_2cc60a8b8c925e347ad05e61ee257349
#
_entry.id   2cc60a8b8c925e347ad05e61ee257349
#
_cell.length_a   1.000
_cell.length_b   1.000
_cell.length_c   1.000
_cell.angle_alpha   90.00
_cell.angle_beta   90.00
_cell.angle_gamma   90.00
#
_symmetry.space_group_name_H-M   'P 1'
#
loop_
_entity.id
_entity.type
_entity.pdbx_description
1 polymer ?
#
loop_
_entity_poly.entity_id
_entity_poly.type
_entity_poly.pdbx_seq_one_letter_code
_entity_poly.pdbx_strand_id
1 'polypeptide(L)'
;MSYCVNCGVELDKSAKKCALCSTPVINPNISCEENYEEKPFAENIQLPKSIKKEFIAFVISVIMLIPNIVMLFLNVFFIRQGFWSIYVGASSLLLWVLFVFPFFTKKRHPFLMWAFDTVAVGGFFFTVYALHGVAPAAVKSTLSIIAVVSVAVLLLIIWSRLKKHHWTANVIVVLSEVTVVSFLSGFLTSHFNQTPGFFAVGIIISVCTLVMTAFFIYCNRSKHIRNWMNKAFYL
;
A
#
# COMPACT_ATOMS: atom_id res chain seq x y z
N MET A 1 31.16 -10.29 46.86
CA MET A 1 29.71 -10.25 46.65
C MET A 1 29.17 -9.17 47.57
N SER A 2 28.38 -8.25 47.05
CA SER A 2 27.75 -7.16 47.82
C SER A 2 26.24 -7.42 47.91
N TYR A 3 25.68 -7.18 49.10
CA TYR A 3 24.25 -7.41 49.34
C TYR A 3 23.59 -6.13 49.82
N CYS A 4 22.35 -5.93 49.44
CA CYS A 4 21.56 -4.79 49.89
C CYS A 4 21.26 -4.95 51.40
N VAL A 5 21.61 -3.95 52.20
CA VAL A 5 21.41 -3.96 53.67
C VAL A 5 19.93 -3.93 54.08
N ASN A 6 19.02 -3.52 53.19
CA ASN A 6 17.58 -3.39 53.47
C ASN A 6 16.80 -4.62 53.02
N CYS A 7 17.06 -5.20 51.86
CA CYS A 7 16.28 -6.31 51.30
C CYS A 7 17.09 -7.60 51.05
N GLY A 8 18.39 -7.63 51.32
CA GLY A 8 19.23 -8.80 51.25
C GLY A 8 19.56 -9.31 49.83
N VAL A 9 19.10 -8.60 48.78
CA VAL A 9 19.40 -9.03 47.41
C VAL A 9 20.86 -8.82 47.07
N GLU A 10 21.41 -9.72 46.27
CA GLU A 10 22.78 -9.60 45.76
C GLU A 10 22.85 -8.45 44.74
N LEU A 11 23.84 -7.58 44.93
CA LEU A 11 24.05 -6.39 44.12
C LEU A 11 25.31 -6.54 43.28
N ASP A 12 25.24 -6.10 42.06
CA ASP A 12 26.41 -5.92 41.22
C ASP A 12 27.36 -4.87 41.83
N LYS A 13 28.67 -5.04 41.64
CA LYS A 13 29.70 -4.12 42.16
C LYS A 13 29.52 -2.67 41.67
N SER A 14 28.87 -2.49 40.55
CA SER A 14 28.61 -1.20 39.92
C SER A 14 27.29 -0.53 40.36
N ALA A 15 26.45 -1.21 41.14
CA ALA A 15 25.12 -0.72 41.49
C ALA A 15 25.21 0.45 42.48
N LYS A 16 24.71 1.65 42.05
CA LYS A 16 24.58 2.83 42.91
C LYS A 16 23.32 2.81 43.75
N LYS A 17 22.30 2.06 43.35
CA LYS A 17 21.01 1.88 44.05
C LYS A 17 20.54 0.45 43.88
N CYS A 18 19.91 -0.07 44.92
CA CYS A 18 19.26 -1.38 44.82
C CYS A 18 18.08 -1.34 43.85
N ALA A 19 18.01 -2.26 42.90
CA ALA A 19 16.96 -2.35 41.90
C ALA A 19 15.56 -2.69 42.49
N LEU A 20 15.53 -3.35 43.68
CA LEU A 20 14.27 -3.77 44.31
C LEU A 20 13.70 -2.76 45.30
N CYS A 21 14.55 -2.17 46.15
CA CYS A 21 14.07 -1.30 47.23
C CYS A 21 14.60 0.14 47.12
N SER A 22 15.32 0.48 46.03
CA SER A 22 15.88 1.79 45.74
C SER A 22 16.83 2.36 46.81
N THR A 23 17.25 1.54 47.80
CA THR A 23 18.20 1.93 48.84
C THR A 23 19.54 2.30 48.19
N PRO A 24 20.13 3.48 48.49
CA PRO A 24 21.42 3.87 47.96
C PRO A 24 22.52 2.95 48.45
N VAL A 25 23.40 2.51 47.57
CA VAL A 25 24.55 1.65 47.88
C VAL A 25 25.77 2.54 48.05
N ILE A 26 26.33 2.55 49.26
CA ILE A 26 27.57 3.28 49.59
C ILE A 26 28.67 2.25 49.82
N ASN A 27 29.68 2.23 48.98
CA ASN A 27 30.85 1.42 49.16
C ASN A 27 32.02 2.28 49.66
N PRO A 28 32.44 2.16 50.91
CA PRO A 28 33.49 3.03 51.47
C PRO A 28 34.87 2.73 50.86
N ASN A 29 35.06 1.62 50.16
CA ASN A 29 36.34 1.22 49.56
C ASN A 29 36.48 1.63 48.10
N ILE A 30 35.47 2.30 47.51
CA ILE A 30 35.52 2.81 46.16
C ILE A 30 35.43 4.36 46.26
N SER A 31 36.56 5.01 45.99
CA SER A 31 36.59 6.48 45.83
C SER A 31 35.69 6.83 44.62
N CYS A 32 34.79 7.79 44.79
CA CYS A 32 33.78 8.16 43.77
C CYS A 32 34.37 8.78 42.49
N GLU A 33 35.67 8.71 42.27
CA GLU A 33 36.39 9.30 41.15
C GLU A 33 36.94 8.32 40.11
N GLU A 34 36.77 7.00 40.28
CA GLU A 34 37.20 6.07 39.25
C GLU A 34 36.18 6.01 38.14
N ASN A 35 36.54 6.67 37.05
CA ASN A 35 36.02 6.66 35.72
C ASN A 35 35.20 5.42 35.36
N TYR A 36 33.90 5.53 35.32
CA TYR A 36 32.98 4.61 34.64
C TYR A 36 33.12 4.75 33.13
N GLU A 37 34.28 4.49 32.54
CA GLU A 37 34.48 4.53 31.10
C GLU A 37 34.21 3.22 30.38
N GLU A 38 34.01 2.12 31.10
CA GLU A 38 33.60 0.86 30.46
C GLU A 38 32.11 0.57 30.72
N LYS A 39 31.23 1.19 29.95
CA LYS A 39 29.88 0.68 29.82
C LYS A 39 29.95 -0.66 29.10
N PRO A 40 29.52 -1.78 29.73
CA PRO A 40 29.59 -3.11 29.12
C PRO A 40 28.69 -3.26 27.87
N PHE A 41 27.89 -2.27 27.57
CA PHE A 41 27.10 -2.19 26.35
C PHE A 41 27.54 -1.01 25.52
N ALA A 42 27.92 -1.25 24.27
CA ALA A 42 28.24 -0.22 23.32
C ALA A 42 27.05 0.73 23.21
N GLU A 43 27.19 1.95 23.75
CA GLU A 43 26.14 3.01 23.70
C GLU A 43 25.83 3.45 22.27
N ASN A 44 26.66 3.11 21.32
CA ASN A 44 26.55 3.45 19.91
C ASN A 44 26.45 2.20 19.04
N ILE A 45 25.37 1.41 19.19
CA ILE A 45 24.89 0.64 18.05
C ILE A 45 24.36 1.71 17.08
N GLN A 46 25.21 2.17 16.18
CA GLN A 46 24.75 2.94 15.03
C GLN A 46 23.87 2.00 14.23
N LEU A 47 22.56 2.04 14.52
CA LEU A 47 21.57 1.36 13.70
C LEU A 47 21.83 1.82 12.27
N PRO A 48 21.93 0.89 11.31
CA PRO A 48 22.21 1.22 9.94
C PRO A 48 21.21 2.31 9.52
N LYS A 49 21.74 3.43 9.04
CA LYS A 49 20.96 4.61 8.64
C LYS A 49 19.85 4.11 7.73
N SER A 50 18.57 4.24 8.13
CA SER A 50 17.44 3.74 7.35
C SER A 50 17.56 4.26 5.92
N ILE A 51 17.60 3.33 4.97
CA ILE A 51 17.75 3.68 3.54
C ILE A 51 16.61 4.64 3.19
N LYS A 52 16.95 5.80 2.66
CA LYS A 52 15.95 6.81 2.30
C LYS A 52 15.03 6.21 1.23
N LYS A 53 13.73 6.37 1.39
CA LYS A 53 12.71 5.89 0.45
C LYS A 53 12.96 6.40 -0.98
N GLU A 54 13.46 7.62 -1.10
CA GLU A 54 13.86 8.23 -2.38
C GLU A 54 14.97 7.44 -3.10
N PHE A 55 15.93 6.88 -2.33
CA PHE A 55 16.99 6.04 -2.91
C PHE A 55 16.43 4.71 -3.43
N ILE A 56 15.52 4.07 -2.68
CA ILE A 56 14.85 2.84 -3.15
C ILE A 56 14.07 3.11 -4.43
N ALA A 57 13.31 4.22 -4.48
CA ALA A 57 12.57 4.62 -5.66
C ALA A 57 13.49 4.87 -6.86
N PHE A 58 14.64 5.51 -6.65
CA PHE A 58 15.64 5.72 -7.69
C PHE A 58 16.19 4.38 -8.24
N VAL A 59 16.56 3.45 -7.36
CA VAL A 59 17.05 2.12 -7.76
C VAL A 59 16.00 1.37 -8.57
N ILE A 60 14.74 1.35 -8.12
CA ILE A 60 13.65 0.72 -8.86
C ILE A 60 13.46 1.37 -10.24
N SER A 61 13.55 2.70 -10.32
CA SER A 61 13.43 3.43 -11.59
C SER A 61 14.53 3.02 -12.59
N VAL A 62 15.77 2.89 -12.11
CA VAL A 62 16.88 2.43 -12.95
C VAL A 62 16.67 0.99 -13.42
N ILE A 63 16.24 0.08 -12.52
CA ILE A 63 15.95 -1.31 -12.87
C ILE A 63 14.83 -1.39 -13.92
N MET A 64 13.79 -0.56 -13.82
CA MET A 64 12.73 -0.51 -14.81
C MET A 64 13.16 0.09 -16.16
N LEU A 65 14.15 0.98 -16.16
CA LEU A 65 14.65 1.62 -17.39
C LEU A 65 15.41 0.64 -18.27
N ILE A 66 16.21 -0.25 -17.70
CA ILE A 66 17.09 -1.18 -18.43
C ILE A 66 16.30 -2.03 -19.45
N PRO A 67 15.23 -2.77 -19.09
CA PRO A 67 14.48 -3.56 -20.05
C PRO A 67 13.82 -2.70 -21.13
N ASN A 68 13.41 -1.47 -20.83
CA ASN A 68 12.83 -0.57 -21.82
C ASN A 68 13.86 -0.17 -22.90
N ILE A 69 15.11 0.12 -22.50
CA ILE A 69 16.19 0.43 -23.44
C ILE A 69 16.50 -0.80 -24.32
N VAL A 70 16.59 -1.99 -23.72
CA VAL A 70 16.83 -3.23 -24.45
C VAL A 70 15.72 -3.49 -25.47
N MET A 71 14.43 -3.36 -25.05
CA MET A 71 13.29 -3.58 -25.94
C MET A 71 13.21 -2.56 -27.08
N LEU A 72 13.55 -1.30 -26.80
CA LEU A 72 13.66 -0.27 -27.83
C LEU A 72 14.77 -0.61 -28.83
N PHE A 73 15.96 -1.01 -28.34
CA PHE A 73 17.07 -1.41 -29.17
C PHE A 73 16.72 -2.61 -30.08
N LEU A 74 16.12 -3.66 -29.51
CA LEU A 74 15.65 -4.82 -30.27
C LEU A 74 14.63 -4.45 -31.35
N ASN A 75 13.69 -3.55 -31.04
CA ASN A 75 12.68 -3.12 -32.00
C ASN A 75 13.25 -2.31 -33.14
N VAL A 76 14.23 -1.43 -32.87
CA VAL A 76 14.85 -0.58 -33.91
C VAL A 76 15.81 -1.36 -34.80
N PHE A 77 16.62 -2.23 -34.23
CA PHE A 77 17.72 -2.88 -34.97
C PHE A 77 17.40 -4.27 -35.51
N PHE A 78 16.59 -5.07 -34.80
CA PHE A 78 16.34 -6.48 -35.12
C PHE A 78 14.91 -6.72 -35.63
N ILE A 79 13.90 -6.20 -34.95
CA ILE A 79 12.48 -6.50 -35.21
C ILE A 79 11.82 -5.23 -35.76
N ARG A 80 12.06 -4.92 -37.00
CA ARG A 80 11.56 -3.70 -37.67
C ARG A 80 10.04 -3.74 -37.98
N GLN A 81 9.30 -4.74 -37.50
CA GLN A 81 7.86 -4.90 -37.72
C GLN A 81 7.07 -4.22 -36.60
N GLY A 82 6.54 -3.01 -36.90
CA GLY A 82 5.68 -2.27 -35.95
C GLY A 82 6.43 -1.63 -34.77
N PHE A 83 5.73 -0.83 -34.01
CA PHE A 83 6.29 -0.10 -32.84
C PHE A 83 5.88 -0.79 -31.52
N TRP A 84 6.08 -2.10 -31.42
CA TRP A 84 5.67 -2.87 -30.24
C TRP A 84 6.41 -2.45 -28.95
N SER A 85 7.62 -1.91 -29.06
CA SER A 85 8.37 -1.38 -27.91
C SER A 85 7.65 -0.21 -27.22
N ILE A 86 6.77 0.53 -27.93
CA ILE A 86 5.98 1.61 -27.34
C ILE A 86 5.01 1.06 -26.28
N TYR A 87 4.43 -0.14 -26.49
CA TYR A 87 3.56 -0.76 -25.50
C TYR A 87 4.31 -1.11 -24.22
N VAL A 88 5.54 -1.63 -24.35
CA VAL A 88 6.40 -1.94 -23.21
C VAL A 88 6.76 -0.67 -22.46
N GLY A 89 7.11 0.39 -23.19
CA GLY A 89 7.41 1.70 -22.61
C GLY A 89 6.21 2.32 -21.89
N ALA A 90 5.03 2.31 -22.54
CA ALA A 90 3.80 2.84 -21.96
C ALA A 90 3.36 2.08 -20.71
N SER A 91 3.42 0.73 -20.72
CA SER A 91 3.10 -0.10 -19.55
C SER A 91 4.09 0.09 -18.42
N SER A 92 5.37 0.20 -18.72
CA SER A 92 6.42 0.47 -17.75
C SER A 92 6.25 1.86 -17.11
N LEU A 93 5.91 2.88 -17.90
CA LEU A 93 5.60 4.23 -17.41
C LEU A 93 4.37 4.22 -16.50
N LEU A 94 3.31 3.50 -16.88
CA LEU A 94 2.13 3.33 -16.05
C LEU A 94 2.48 2.72 -14.70
N LEU A 95 3.22 1.61 -14.69
CA LEU A 95 3.66 0.96 -13.46
C LEU A 95 4.54 1.89 -12.62
N TRP A 96 5.42 2.67 -13.26
CA TRP A 96 6.25 3.64 -12.57
C TRP A 96 5.42 4.72 -11.88
N VAL A 97 4.41 5.29 -12.55
CA VAL A 97 3.51 6.29 -11.96
C VAL A 97 2.74 5.71 -10.78
N LEU A 98 2.16 4.50 -10.92
CA LEU A 98 1.34 3.89 -9.88
C LEU A 98 2.13 3.49 -8.64
N PHE A 99 3.34 2.91 -8.81
CA PHE A 99 4.08 2.30 -7.71
C PHE A 99 5.30 3.08 -7.26
N VAL A 100 6.02 3.77 -8.15
CA VAL A 100 7.29 4.42 -7.84
C VAL A 100 7.12 5.90 -7.52
N PHE A 101 6.28 6.61 -8.29
CA PHE A 101 6.02 8.04 -8.10
C PHE A 101 5.60 8.41 -6.66
N PRO A 102 4.76 7.63 -5.93
CA PRO A 102 4.40 7.92 -4.55
C PRO A 102 5.58 8.01 -3.57
N PHE A 103 6.71 7.38 -3.87
CA PHE A 103 7.90 7.43 -2.99
C PHE A 103 8.66 8.75 -3.10
N PHE A 104 8.54 9.47 -4.24
CA PHE A 104 9.17 10.77 -4.43
C PHE A 104 8.39 11.92 -3.78
N THR A 105 7.10 11.73 -3.49
CA THR A 105 6.27 12.77 -2.91
C THR A 105 6.45 12.86 -1.40
N LYS A 106 7.04 13.95 -0.90
CA LYS A 106 7.24 14.20 0.55
C LYS A 106 5.92 14.40 1.30
N LYS A 107 4.98 15.13 0.69
CA LYS A 107 3.62 15.33 1.21
C LYS A 107 2.64 14.50 0.40
N ARG A 108 2.05 13.48 1.03
CA ARG A 108 1.03 12.64 0.39
C ARG A 108 -0.28 13.43 0.27
N HIS A 109 -0.53 13.99 -0.90
CA HIS A 109 -1.83 14.54 -1.28
C HIS A 109 -2.60 13.47 -2.06
N PRO A 110 -3.51 12.69 -1.42
CA PRO A 110 -4.13 11.53 -2.07
C PRO A 110 -4.98 11.92 -3.29
N PHE A 111 -5.60 13.11 -3.29
CA PHE A 111 -6.35 13.59 -4.45
C PHE A 111 -5.45 13.88 -5.66
N LEU A 112 -4.25 14.40 -5.41
CA LEU A 112 -3.29 14.67 -6.49
C LEU A 112 -2.73 13.36 -7.05
N MET A 113 -2.43 12.38 -6.20
CA MET A 113 -2.01 11.04 -6.63
C MET A 113 -3.11 10.36 -7.44
N TRP A 114 -4.36 10.37 -6.96
CA TRP A 114 -5.51 9.86 -7.71
C TRP A 114 -5.65 10.50 -9.09
N ALA A 115 -5.45 11.83 -9.22
CA ALA A 115 -5.52 12.50 -10.51
C ALA A 115 -4.39 12.04 -11.45
N PHE A 116 -3.15 11.94 -10.96
CA PHE A 116 -2.04 11.41 -11.75
C PHE A 116 -2.26 9.97 -12.19
N ASP A 117 -2.72 9.10 -11.31
CA ASP A 117 -3.01 7.69 -11.61
C ASP A 117 -4.09 7.57 -12.68
N THR A 118 -5.17 8.36 -12.57
CA THR A 118 -6.25 8.38 -13.55
C THR A 118 -5.78 8.84 -14.94
N VAL A 119 -4.96 9.90 -14.97
CA VAL A 119 -4.37 10.41 -16.23
C VAL A 119 -3.39 9.40 -16.82
N ALA A 120 -2.56 8.74 -16.00
CA ALA A 120 -1.62 7.72 -16.46
C ALA A 120 -2.34 6.51 -17.09
N VAL A 121 -3.40 6.02 -16.44
CA VAL A 121 -4.23 4.92 -16.96
C VAL A 121 -4.91 5.34 -18.27
N GLY A 122 -5.50 6.52 -18.32
CA GLY A 122 -6.11 7.07 -19.54
C GLY A 122 -5.10 7.21 -20.68
N GLY A 123 -3.91 7.74 -20.39
CA GLY A 123 -2.82 7.90 -21.35
C GLY A 123 -2.31 6.56 -21.89
N PHE A 124 -2.21 5.54 -21.05
CA PHE A 124 -1.85 4.19 -21.48
C PHE A 124 -2.85 3.63 -22.49
N PHE A 125 -4.14 3.66 -22.18
CA PHE A 125 -5.17 3.17 -23.11
C PHE A 125 -5.24 4.01 -24.38
N PHE A 126 -5.08 5.33 -24.28
CA PHE A 126 -4.97 6.19 -25.46
C PHE A 126 -3.83 5.77 -26.39
N THR A 127 -2.65 5.49 -25.84
CA THR A 127 -1.49 5.00 -26.62
C THR A 127 -1.80 3.66 -27.31
N VAL A 128 -2.42 2.71 -26.59
CA VAL A 128 -2.83 1.42 -27.16
C VAL A 128 -3.80 1.60 -28.30
N TYR A 129 -4.80 2.45 -28.16
CA TYR A 129 -5.83 2.67 -29.20
C TYR A 129 -5.28 3.44 -30.41
N ALA A 130 -4.42 4.40 -30.18
CA ALA A 130 -3.79 5.17 -31.27
C ALA A 130 -2.92 4.27 -32.18
N LEU A 131 -2.29 3.24 -31.60
CA LEU A 131 -1.44 2.32 -32.34
C LEU A 131 -2.22 1.18 -33.05
N HIS A 132 -3.36 0.77 -32.51
CA HIS A 132 -4.12 -0.37 -33.04
C HIS A 132 -5.31 0.01 -33.94
N GLY A 133 -5.69 1.29 -34.02
CA GLY A 133 -6.86 1.71 -34.79
C GLY A 133 -8.15 1.05 -34.33
N VAL A 134 -8.37 0.96 -33.01
CA VAL A 134 -9.46 0.22 -32.37
C VAL A 134 -10.83 0.87 -32.66
N ALA A 135 -11.87 0.04 -32.76
CA ALA A 135 -13.25 0.50 -33.00
C ALA A 135 -13.70 1.56 -31.96
N PRO A 136 -14.42 2.62 -32.40
CA PRO A 136 -14.86 3.69 -31.52
C PRO A 136 -15.71 3.23 -30.32
N ALA A 137 -16.44 2.13 -30.47
CA ALA A 137 -17.24 1.51 -29.41
C ALA A 137 -16.36 1.02 -28.25
N ALA A 138 -15.24 0.35 -28.53
CA ALA A 138 -14.30 -0.12 -27.52
C ALA A 138 -13.61 1.04 -26.80
N VAL A 139 -13.29 2.12 -27.50
CA VAL A 139 -12.73 3.35 -26.89
C VAL A 139 -13.73 3.95 -25.90
N LYS A 140 -14.99 4.10 -26.31
CA LYS A 140 -16.05 4.64 -25.43
C LYS A 140 -16.27 3.77 -24.20
N SER A 141 -16.34 2.44 -24.35
CA SER A 141 -16.51 1.52 -23.21
C SER A 141 -15.35 1.63 -22.23
N THR A 142 -14.11 1.64 -22.71
CA THR A 142 -12.93 1.73 -21.83
C THR A 142 -12.86 3.08 -21.10
N LEU A 143 -13.09 4.19 -21.77
CA LEU A 143 -13.12 5.51 -21.12
C LEU A 143 -14.21 5.58 -20.05
N SER A 144 -15.38 5.00 -20.31
CA SER A 144 -16.46 4.94 -19.33
C SER A 144 -16.09 4.09 -18.12
N ILE A 145 -15.41 2.96 -18.31
CA ILE A 145 -14.94 2.11 -17.22
C ILE A 145 -13.87 2.84 -16.39
N ILE A 146 -12.91 3.51 -17.03
CA ILE A 146 -11.88 4.31 -16.34
C ILE A 146 -12.56 5.38 -15.47
N ALA A 147 -13.57 6.06 -15.99
CA ALA A 147 -14.32 7.07 -15.25
C ALA A 147 -15.05 6.47 -14.03
N VAL A 148 -15.73 5.33 -14.19
CA VAL A 148 -16.43 4.64 -13.09
C VAL A 148 -15.44 4.21 -11.99
N VAL A 149 -14.34 3.56 -12.37
CA VAL A 149 -13.30 3.12 -11.42
C VAL A 149 -12.63 4.33 -10.73
N SER A 150 -12.34 5.39 -11.49
CA SER A 150 -11.75 6.61 -10.94
C SER A 150 -12.66 7.28 -9.90
N VAL A 151 -13.96 7.35 -10.15
CA VAL A 151 -14.95 7.87 -9.20
C VAL A 151 -15.02 6.98 -7.95
N ALA A 152 -15.03 5.65 -8.10
CA ALA A 152 -15.02 4.73 -6.96
C ALA A 152 -13.78 4.94 -6.09
N VAL A 153 -12.58 4.99 -6.67
CA VAL A 153 -11.34 5.26 -5.91
C VAL A 153 -11.41 6.63 -5.21
N LEU A 154 -11.98 7.65 -5.85
CA LEU A 154 -12.19 8.95 -5.22
C LEU A 154 -13.10 8.87 -4.00
N LEU A 155 -14.20 8.12 -4.09
CA LEU A 155 -15.12 7.90 -2.97
C LEU A 155 -14.44 7.16 -1.82
N LEU A 156 -13.60 6.14 -2.08
CA LEU A 156 -12.78 5.47 -1.06
C LEU A 156 -11.82 6.44 -0.38
N ILE A 157 -11.16 7.32 -1.13
CA ILE A 157 -10.26 8.34 -0.56
C ILE A 157 -11.06 9.28 0.36
N ILE A 158 -12.21 9.74 -0.05
CA ILE A 158 -13.09 10.61 0.76
C ILE A 158 -13.53 9.85 2.01
N TRP A 159 -14.01 8.61 1.89
CA TRP A 159 -14.42 7.76 3.01
C TRP A 159 -13.29 7.60 4.03
N SER A 160 -12.08 7.31 3.57
CA SER A 160 -10.91 7.14 4.45
C SER A 160 -10.55 8.40 5.24
N ARG A 161 -10.99 9.59 4.79
CA ARG A 161 -10.75 10.89 5.42
C ARG A 161 -11.83 11.31 6.42
N LEU A 162 -13.06 10.77 6.31
CA LEU A 162 -14.20 11.25 7.08
C LEU A 162 -14.10 10.93 8.57
N LYS A 163 -13.73 9.72 8.98
CA LYS A 163 -13.49 9.31 10.39
C LYS A 163 -12.73 7.99 10.45
N LYS A 164 -12.13 7.67 11.64
CA LYS A 164 -11.65 6.31 11.93
C LYS A 164 -12.88 5.38 12.03
N HIS A 165 -13.08 4.59 10.98
CA HIS A 165 -14.11 3.55 10.97
C HIS A 165 -13.54 2.22 11.46
N HIS A 166 -14.42 1.38 12.02
CA HIS A 166 -14.09 -0.01 12.30
C HIS A 166 -13.66 -0.70 11.00
N TRP A 167 -12.70 -1.61 11.07
CA TRP A 167 -12.21 -2.34 9.89
C TRP A 167 -13.33 -3.03 9.10
N THR A 168 -14.36 -3.58 9.81
CA THR A 168 -15.55 -4.18 9.20
C THR A 168 -16.35 -3.20 8.33
N ALA A 169 -16.48 -1.93 8.78
CA ALA A 169 -17.13 -0.89 7.99
C ALA A 169 -16.36 -0.57 6.70
N ASN A 170 -15.03 -0.54 6.77
CA ASN A 170 -14.20 -0.36 5.59
C ASN A 170 -14.37 -1.51 4.58
N VAL A 171 -14.42 -2.76 5.06
CA VAL A 171 -14.68 -3.93 4.19
C VAL A 171 -16.05 -3.83 3.52
N ILE A 172 -17.08 -3.44 4.26
CA ILE A 172 -18.44 -3.27 3.71
C ILE A 172 -18.45 -2.21 2.60
N VAL A 173 -17.80 -1.06 2.80
CA VAL A 173 -17.74 0.00 1.80
C VAL A 173 -16.99 -0.47 0.56
N VAL A 174 -15.83 -1.09 0.71
CA VAL A 174 -15.07 -1.62 -0.44
C VAL A 174 -15.89 -2.65 -1.22
N LEU A 175 -16.55 -3.60 -0.55
CA LEU A 175 -17.39 -4.60 -1.21
C LEU A 175 -18.59 -3.97 -1.92
N SER A 176 -19.23 -2.96 -1.32
CA SER A 176 -20.34 -2.24 -1.95
C SER A 176 -19.88 -1.48 -3.20
N GLU A 177 -18.71 -0.87 -3.18
CA GLU A 177 -18.14 -0.21 -4.36
C GLU A 177 -17.78 -1.21 -5.46
N VAL A 178 -17.15 -2.34 -5.12
CA VAL A 178 -16.88 -3.42 -6.08
C VAL A 178 -18.17 -3.92 -6.74
N THR A 179 -19.25 -4.03 -5.98
CA THR A 179 -20.57 -4.40 -6.53
C THR A 179 -21.05 -3.40 -7.57
N VAL A 180 -21.02 -2.11 -7.25
CA VAL A 180 -21.47 -1.04 -8.16
C VAL A 180 -20.58 -0.95 -9.40
N VAL A 181 -19.25 -0.98 -9.21
CA VAL A 181 -18.27 -0.91 -10.32
C VAL A 181 -18.43 -2.10 -11.26
N SER A 182 -18.59 -3.33 -10.73
CA SER A 182 -18.76 -4.54 -11.55
C SER A 182 -20.04 -4.50 -12.36
N PHE A 183 -21.14 -4.06 -11.75
CA PHE A 183 -22.42 -3.91 -12.46
C PHE A 183 -22.35 -2.86 -13.56
N LEU A 184 -21.86 -1.65 -13.24
CA LEU A 184 -21.76 -0.56 -14.20
C LEU A 184 -20.78 -0.87 -15.33
N SER A 185 -19.63 -1.46 -15.04
CA SER A 185 -18.64 -1.84 -16.08
C SER A 185 -19.20 -2.90 -17.03
N GLY A 186 -19.86 -3.93 -16.49
CA GLY A 186 -20.54 -4.96 -17.30
C GLY A 186 -21.64 -4.37 -18.19
N PHE A 187 -22.47 -3.47 -17.64
CA PHE A 187 -23.52 -2.78 -18.37
C PHE A 187 -22.95 -1.89 -19.50
N LEU A 188 -21.98 -1.04 -19.19
CA LEU A 188 -21.36 -0.13 -20.17
C LEU A 188 -20.65 -0.89 -21.29
N THR A 189 -19.92 -1.96 -20.95
CA THR A 189 -19.24 -2.79 -21.95
C THR A 189 -20.24 -3.46 -22.88
N SER A 190 -21.31 -4.02 -22.34
CA SER A 190 -22.39 -4.65 -23.12
C SER A 190 -23.10 -3.66 -24.02
N HIS A 191 -23.42 -2.47 -23.49
CA HIS A 191 -24.11 -1.42 -24.20
C HIS A 191 -23.31 -0.88 -25.40
N PHE A 192 -22.03 -0.58 -25.20
CA PHE A 192 -21.19 -0.02 -26.28
C PHE A 192 -20.73 -1.04 -27.29
N ASN A 193 -20.38 -2.26 -26.86
CA ASN A 193 -19.86 -3.31 -27.74
C ASN A 193 -20.95 -4.28 -28.24
N GLN A 194 -22.20 -4.11 -27.79
CA GLN A 194 -23.35 -4.97 -28.15
C GLN A 194 -23.10 -6.47 -27.85
N THR A 195 -22.35 -6.75 -26.79
CA THR A 195 -21.97 -8.11 -26.37
C THR A 195 -22.63 -8.46 -25.03
N PRO A 196 -23.76 -9.21 -25.03
CA PRO A 196 -24.54 -9.48 -23.81
C PRO A 196 -23.78 -10.30 -22.76
N GLY A 197 -22.76 -11.05 -23.17
CA GLY A 197 -21.95 -11.87 -22.26
C GLY A 197 -21.24 -11.06 -21.16
N PHE A 198 -20.75 -9.88 -21.46
CA PHE A 198 -20.10 -9.03 -20.45
C PHE A 198 -21.08 -8.51 -19.39
N PHE A 199 -22.32 -8.27 -19.74
CA PHE A 199 -23.36 -7.91 -18.78
C PHE A 199 -23.67 -9.06 -17.82
N ALA A 200 -23.77 -10.29 -18.33
CA ALA A 200 -23.98 -11.48 -17.51
C ALA A 200 -22.86 -11.68 -16.50
N VAL A 201 -21.59 -11.52 -16.92
CA VAL A 201 -20.42 -11.58 -16.01
C VAL A 201 -20.50 -10.49 -14.95
N GLY A 202 -20.82 -9.25 -15.33
CA GLY A 202 -21.00 -8.14 -14.41
C GLY A 202 -22.09 -8.42 -13.35
N ILE A 203 -23.22 -9.01 -13.75
CA ILE A 203 -24.29 -9.42 -12.83
C ILE A 203 -23.80 -10.51 -11.86
N ILE A 204 -23.13 -11.55 -12.35
CA ILE A 204 -22.65 -12.66 -11.51
C ILE A 204 -21.71 -12.14 -10.42
N ILE A 205 -20.71 -11.31 -10.80
CA ILE A 205 -19.79 -10.72 -9.84
C ILE A 205 -20.53 -9.84 -8.84
N SER A 206 -21.48 -9.03 -9.31
CA SER A 206 -22.27 -8.12 -8.45
C SER A 206 -23.13 -8.90 -7.45
N VAL A 207 -23.74 -10.00 -7.84
CA VAL A 207 -24.52 -10.86 -6.94
C VAL A 207 -23.61 -11.49 -5.88
N CYS A 208 -22.46 -12.05 -6.28
CA CYS A 208 -21.51 -12.64 -5.35
C CYS A 208 -21.00 -11.61 -4.31
N THR A 209 -20.61 -10.41 -4.77
CA THR A 209 -20.11 -9.35 -3.87
C THR A 209 -21.22 -8.80 -2.98
N LEU A 210 -22.47 -8.74 -3.46
CA LEU A 210 -23.62 -8.33 -2.66
C LEU A 210 -23.93 -9.32 -1.53
N VAL A 211 -23.84 -10.62 -1.80
CA VAL A 211 -24.00 -11.68 -0.77
C VAL A 211 -22.89 -11.53 0.29
N MET A 212 -21.64 -11.33 -0.12
CA MET A 212 -20.54 -11.08 0.80
C MET A 212 -20.73 -9.80 1.63
N THR A 213 -21.21 -8.74 1.01
CA THR A 213 -21.53 -7.47 1.70
C THR A 213 -22.61 -7.68 2.75
N ALA A 214 -23.68 -8.39 2.42
CA ALA A 214 -24.76 -8.72 3.35
C ALA A 214 -24.24 -9.56 4.54
N PHE A 215 -23.36 -10.52 4.29
CA PHE A 215 -22.71 -11.31 5.34
C PHE A 215 -21.89 -10.42 6.29
N PHE A 216 -21.07 -9.51 5.76
CA PHE A 216 -20.28 -8.60 6.60
C PHE A 216 -21.15 -7.59 7.38
N ILE A 217 -22.26 -7.12 6.79
CA ILE A 217 -23.25 -6.29 7.51
C ILE A 217 -23.84 -7.07 8.69
N TYR A 218 -24.23 -8.32 8.48
CA TYR A 218 -24.72 -9.20 9.54
C TYR A 218 -23.67 -9.39 10.66
N CYS A 219 -22.44 -9.71 10.29
CA CYS A 219 -21.31 -9.86 11.23
C CYS A 219 -21.07 -8.57 12.04
N ASN A 220 -21.13 -7.42 11.39
CA ASN A 220 -20.94 -6.13 12.06
C ASN A 220 -22.09 -5.79 13.03
N ARG A 221 -23.31 -6.21 12.73
CA ARG A 221 -24.50 -5.99 13.58
C ARG A 221 -24.51 -6.88 14.82
N SER A 222 -24.00 -8.10 14.73
CA SER A 222 -23.92 -9.05 15.84
C SER A 222 -22.74 -8.72 16.77
N LYS A 223 -23.02 -8.28 18.01
CA LYS A 223 -21.99 -7.97 19.03
C LYS A 223 -21.08 -9.18 19.33
N HIS A 224 -21.66 -10.39 19.36
CA HIS A 224 -20.92 -11.61 19.66
C HIS A 224 -19.89 -11.94 18.58
N ILE A 225 -20.30 -11.94 17.31
CA ILE A 225 -19.44 -12.23 16.16
C ILE A 225 -18.36 -11.15 16.03
N ARG A 226 -18.73 -9.89 16.18
CA ARG A 226 -17.78 -8.77 16.12
C ARG A 226 -16.66 -8.88 17.17
N ASN A 227 -17.02 -9.22 18.42
CA ASN A 227 -16.03 -9.40 19.48
C ASN A 227 -15.15 -10.61 19.24
N TRP A 228 -15.70 -11.68 18.67
CA TRP A 228 -14.92 -12.86 18.30
C TRP A 228 -13.93 -12.53 17.18
N MET A 229 -14.38 -11.84 16.12
CA MET A 229 -13.50 -11.40 15.02
C MET A 229 -12.39 -10.47 15.49
N ASN A 230 -12.70 -9.49 16.35
CA ASN A 230 -11.68 -8.60 16.90
C ASN A 230 -10.61 -9.37 17.70
N LYS A 231 -11.00 -10.41 18.44
CA LYS A 231 -10.04 -11.27 19.14
C LYS A 231 -9.22 -12.14 18.18
N ALA A 232 -9.85 -12.70 17.14
CA ALA A 232 -9.18 -13.58 16.17
C ALA A 232 -8.16 -12.84 15.30
N PHE A 233 -8.40 -11.56 14.97
CA PHE A 233 -7.51 -10.75 14.13
C PHE A 233 -6.62 -9.77 14.92
N TYR A 234 -6.61 -9.85 16.27
CA TYR A 234 -5.82 -8.95 17.13
C TYR A 234 -6.05 -7.45 16.86
N LEU A 235 -7.26 -7.05 16.52
CA LEU A 235 -7.64 -5.67 16.17
C LEU A 235 -8.46 -5.00 17.29
#